data_9bd2303a8ae4d74ff3d175330b6535b6
#
_entry.id   9bd2303a8ae4d74ff3d175330b6535b6
#
_cell.length_a   1.000
_cell.length_b   1.000
_cell.length_c   1.000
_cell.angle_alpha   90.00
_cell.angle_beta   90.00
_cell.angle_gamma   90.00
#
_symmetry.space_group_name_H-M   'P 1'
#
loop_
_entity.id
_entity.type
_entity.pdbx_description
1 polymer ?
#
loop_
_entity_poly.entity_id
_entity_poly.type
_entity_poly.pdbx_seq_one_letter_code
_entity_poly.pdbx_strand_id
1 'polypeptide(L)'
;MDKQVKLRIATIQDAAALLDIYAPYVENTAITFEYTVPSVQEFEHRISNTLQTYPYLVAEIDNEIVGYTYASLFRERCAYQWAVEVSIYVKKTAKKMGIGKKLYQTLETILSLQNITNLYACIADTTEEDLHLTKDSMLFHQRLGYRQVGTCAQCGYKFHRWYDMVWMEKLIGEHTADQQLPRF
;
A
#
# COMPACT_ATOMS: atom_id res chain seq x y z
N MET A 1 4.92 -27.82 -7.99
CA MET A 1 3.49 -27.45 -7.89
C MET A 1 3.42 -25.95 -7.74
N ASP A 2 2.70 -25.27 -8.62
CA ASP A 2 2.47 -23.84 -8.46
C ASP A 2 1.63 -23.62 -7.21
N LYS A 3 2.20 -22.93 -6.23
CA LYS A 3 1.47 -22.59 -5.01
C LYS A 3 0.37 -21.61 -5.35
N GLN A 4 -0.87 -22.00 -5.10
CA GLN A 4 -2.03 -21.15 -5.38
C GLN A 4 -2.10 -20.00 -4.39
N VAL A 5 -2.05 -18.76 -4.89
CA VAL A 5 -2.28 -17.55 -4.08
C VAL A 5 -3.77 -17.32 -3.96
N LYS A 6 -4.30 -17.35 -2.73
CA LYS A 6 -5.68 -17.00 -2.39
C LYS A 6 -5.71 -15.55 -1.89
N LEU A 7 -6.70 -14.77 -2.33
CA LEU A 7 -6.95 -13.41 -1.85
C LEU A 7 -8.28 -13.37 -1.09
N ARG A 8 -8.33 -12.62 0.00
CA ARG A 8 -9.55 -12.33 0.75
C ARG A 8 -9.49 -10.97 1.43
N ILE A 9 -10.62 -10.50 1.89
CA ILE A 9 -10.70 -9.34 2.78
C ILE A 9 -10.00 -9.69 4.11
N ALA A 10 -9.26 -8.74 4.65
CA ALA A 10 -8.66 -8.85 5.98
C ALA A 10 -9.73 -8.80 7.08
N THR A 11 -9.39 -9.33 8.22
CA THR A 11 -10.16 -9.21 9.46
C THR A 11 -9.27 -8.70 10.58
N ILE A 12 -9.84 -8.23 11.67
CA ILE A 12 -9.06 -7.77 12.85
C ILE A 12 -8.19 -8.89 13.44
N GLN A 13 -8.60 -10.15 13.29
CA GLN A 13 -7.83 -11.32 13.75
C GLN A 13 -6.53 -11.53 12.96
N ASP A 14 -6.40 -10.92 11.79
CA ASP A 14 -5.17 -10.99 10.98
C ASP A 14 -4.07 -10.04 11.49
N ALA A 15 -4.38 -9.13 12.42
CA ALA A 15 -3.49 -8.05 12.85
C ALA A 15 -2.09 -8.52 13.23
N ALA A 16 -1.98 -9.60 14.01
CA ALA A 16 -0.68 -10.14 14.41
C ALA A 16 0.14 -10.62 13.20
N ALA A 17 -0.48 -11.35 12.26
CA ALA A 17 0.20 -11.85 11.07
C ALA A 17 0.59 -10.71 10.11
N LEU A 18 -0.23 -9.66 10.00
CA LEU A 18 0.09 -8.49 9.19
C LEU A 18 1.20 -7.65 9.83
N LEU A 19 1.21 -7.54 11.14
CA LEU A 19 2.27 -6.89 11.90
C LEU A 19 3.61 -7.61 11.74
N ASP A 20 3.62 -8.95 11.75
CA ASP A 20 4.82 -9.76 11.48
C ASP A 20 5.40 -9.49 10.08
N ILE A 21 4.56 -9.16 9.11
CA ILE A 21 5.01 -8.73 7.78
C ILE A 21 5.56 -7.30 7.82
N TYR A 22 4.92 -6.40 8.58
CA TYR A 22 5.25 -4.98 8.64
C TYR A 22 6.48 -4.66 9.49
N ALA A 23 6.65 -5.34 10.63
CA ALA A 23 7.72 -5.06 11.58
C ALA A 23 9.12 -5.02 10.95
N PRO A 24 9.53 -5.97 10.07
CA PRO A 24 10.82 -5.90 9.40
C PRO A 24 11.00 -4.68 8.48
N TYR A 25 9.91 -4.09 7.98
CA TYR A 25 9.97 -2.84 7.20
C TYR A 25 10.23 -1.64 8.11
N VAL A 26 9.62 -1.62 9.29
CA VAL A 26 9.88 -0.58 10.31
C VAL A 26 11.31 -0.65 10.82
N GLU A 27 11.77 -1.84 11.21
CA GLU A 27 13.05 -2.02 11.90
C GLU A 27 14.28 -1.89 10.98
N ASN A 28 14.14 -2.34 9.72
CA ASN A 28 15.31 -2.54 8.87
C ASN A 28 15.31 -1.71 7.59
N THR A 29 14.24 -0.94 7.31
CA THR A 29 14.13 -0.20 6.04
C THR A 29 13.63 1.22 6.24
N ALA A 30 13.92 2.07 5.27
CA ALA A 30 13.32 3.40 5.14
C ALA A 30 12.05 3.39 4.24
N ILE A 31 11.51 2.22 3.88
CA ILE A 31 10.25 2.09 3.12
C ILE A 31 9.07 2.67 3.90
N THR A 32 9.10 2.58 5.23
CA THR A 32 8.22 3.32 6.14
C THR A 32 9.05 4.21 7.04
N PHE A 33 8.53 5.40 7.35
CA PHE A 33 9.20 6.33 8.26
C PHE A 33 8.75 6.17 9.73
N GLU A 34 8.01 5.12 10.07
CA GLU A 34 7.81 4.76 11.47
C GLU A 34 9.12 4.31 12.11
N TYR A 35 9.41 4.78 13.33
CA TYR A 35 10.60 4.43 14.10
C TYR A 35 10.40 3.20 14.98
N THR A 36 9.16 2.99 15.44
CA THR A 36 8.80 1.90 16.35
C THR A 36 7.73 1.02 15.72
N VAL A 37 7.85 -0.28 15.93
CA VAL A 37 6.82 -1.22 15.52
C VAL A 37 5.55 -0.97 16.33
N PRO A 38 4.38 -0.75 15.71
CA PRO A 38 3.13 -0.55 16.44
C PRO A 38 2.73 -1.81 17.20
N SER A 39 1.84 -1.68 18.17
CA SER A 39 1.27 -2.84 18.87
C SER A 39 0.27 -3.59 17.99
N VAL A 40 -0.03 -4.86 18.33
CA VAL A 40 -1.10 -5.63 17.68
C VAL A 40 -2.44 -4.90 17.80
N GLN A 41 -2.76 -4.31 18.94
CA GLN A 41 -4.00 -3.54 19.17
C GLN A 41 -4.08 -2.32 18.26
N GLU A 42 -2.98 -1.61 18.07
CA GLU A 42 -2.92 -0.50 17.10
C GLU A 42 -3.17 -0.99 15.67
N PHE A 43 -2.62 -2.15 15.32
CA PHE A 43 -2.82 -2.74 13.99
C PHE A 43 -4.26 -3.21 13.78
N GLU A 44 -4.90 -3.81 14.80
CA GLU A 44 -6.34 -4.13 14.83
C GLU A 44 -7.19 -2.89 14.56
N HIS A 45 -6.84 -1.77 15.21
CA HIS A 45 -7.52 -0.50 15.02
C HIS A 45 -7.36 0.04 13.60
N ARG A 46 -6.15 -0.01 13.03
CA ARG A 46 -5.88 0.39 11.63
C ARG A 46 -6.72 -0.44 10.64
N ILE A 47 -6.79 -1.77 10.82
CA ILE A 47 -7.60 -2.65 9.97
C ILE A 47 -9.08 -2.31 10.11
N SER A 48 -9.58 -2.22 11.34
CA SER A 48 -10.98 -1.91 11.62
C SER A 48 -11.42 -0.58 11.02
N ASN A 49 -10.63 0.46 11.20
CA ASN A 49 -10.92 1.80 10.66
C ASN A 49 -10.92 1.82 9.13
N THR A 50 -9.94 1.17 8.51
CA THR A 50 -9.86 1.11 7.05
C THR A 50 -11.08 0.39 6.47
N LEU A 51 -11.47 -0.74 7.04
CA LEU A 51 -12.59 -1.56 6.57
C LEU A 51 -13.97 -0.89 6.69
N GLN A 52 -14.08 0.21 7.42
CA GLN A 52 -15.34 1.00 7.45
C GLN A 52 -15.66 1.64 6.10
N THR A 53 -14.65 1.91 5.29
CA THR A 53 -14.80 2.69 4.06
C THR A 53 -14.06 2.04 2.88
N TYR A 54 -12.86 1.52 3.11
CA TYR A 54 -11.95 1.09 2.06
C TYR A 54 -11.60 -0.40 2.17
N PRO A 55 -11.30 -1.05 1.03
CA PRO A 55 -10.87 -2.44 1.03
C PRO A 55 -9.49 -2.60 1.70
N TYR A 56 -9.37 -3.67 2.47
CA TYR A 56 -8.14 -4.19 3.05
C TYR A 56 -8.02 -5.67 2.66
N LEU A 57 -7.01 -6.05 1.89
CA LEU A 57 -6.86 -7.38 1.30
C LEU A 57 -5.62 -8.09 1.84
N VAL A 58 -5.73 -9.39 2.04
CA VAL A 58 -4.60 -10.27 2.36
C VAL A 58 -4.41 -11.31 1.25
N ALA A 59 -3.16 -11.70 1.05
CA ALA A 59 -2.78 -12.82 0.19
C ALA A 59 -2.26 -13.97 1.04
N GLU A 60 -2.79 -15.17 0.81
CA GLU A 60 -2.44 -16.41 1.50
C GLU A 60 -1.82 -17.42 0.53
N ILE A 61 -0.81 -18.13 1.01
CA ILE A 61 -0.24 -19.33 0.39
C ILE A 61 -0.16 -20.40 1.46
N ASP A 62 -0.73 -21.59 1.21
CA ASP A 62 -0.74 -22.71 2.15
C ASP A 62 -1.30 -22.33 3.54
N ASN A 63 -2.34 -21.48 3.59
CA ASN A 63 -2.96 -20.88 4.77
C ASN A 63 -2.06 -19.92 5.57
N GLU A 64 -0.93 -19.52 5.04
CA GLU A 64 -0.06 -18.49 5.62
C GLU A 64 -0.27 -17.15 4.90
N ILE A 65 -0.49 -16.06 5.64
CA ILE A 65 -0.54 -14.71 5.07
C ILE A 65 0.86 -14.28 4.68
N VAL A 66 1.03 -13.94 3.38
CA VAL A 66 2.32 -13.60 2.78
C VAL A 66 2.41 -12.17 2.27
N GLY A 67 1.30 -11.44 2.31
CA GLY A 67 1.26 -10.03 1.92
C GLY A 67 -0.13 -9.45 2.09
N TYR A 68 -0.21 -8.13 2.08
CA TYR A 68 -1.46 -7.40 2.20
C TYR A 68 -1.38 -6.05 1.46
N THR A 69 -2.54 -5.50 1.16
CA THR A 69 -2.71 -4.17 0.56
C THR A 69 -3.99 -3.55 1.07
N TYR A 70 -4.02 -2.23 1.12
CA TYR A 70 -5.21 -1.48 1.52
C TYR A 70 -5.25 -0.12 0.82
N ALA A 71 -6.43 0.47 0.82
CA ALA A 71 -6.61 1.86 0.49
C ALA A 71 -6.95 2.67 1.74
N SER A 72 -6.63 3.95 1.71
CA SER A 72 -6.95 4.90 2.76
C SER A 72 -7.31 6.26 2.15
N LEU A 73 -7.86 7.13 2.98
CA LEU A 73 -8.22 8.49 2.58
C LEU A 73 -6.98 9.25 2.07
N PHE A 74 -7.07 9.81 0.85
CA PHE A 74 -5.98 10.62 0.31
C PHE A 74 -5.88 11.98 1.03
N ARG A 75 -7.01 12.67 1.23
CA ARG A 75 -7.10 13.96 1.93
C ARG A 75 -8.50 14.12 2.54
N GLU A 76 -8.61 14.83 3.66
CA GLU A 76 -9.86 14.94 4.44
C GLU A 76 -11.00 15.73 3.76
N ARG A 77 -10.68 16.62 2.80
CA ARG A 77 -11.71 17.46 2.16
C ARG A 77 -12.54 16.66 1.17
N CYS A 78 -13.87 16.81 1.21
CA CYS A 78 -14.83 16.05 0.39
C CYS A 78 -14.55 16.07 -1.12
N ALA A 79 -13.93 17.13 -1.65
CA ALA A 79 -13.57 17.19 -3.07
C ALA A 79 -12.51 16.14 -3.48
N TYR A 80 -11.83 15.50 -2.53
CA TYR A 80 -10.86 14.43 -2.78
C TYR A 80 -11.45 13.01 -2.66
N GLN A 81 -12.76 12.86 -2.43
CA GLN A 81 -13.36 11.56 -2.13
C GLN A 81 -13.22 10.50 -3.24
N TRP A 82 -12.90 10.89 -4.47
CA TRP A 82 -12.61 9.98 -5.58
C TRP A 82 -11.15 9.54 -5.67
N ALA A 83 -10.33 10.03 -4.75
CA ALA A 83 -8.90 9.74 -4.68
C ALA A 83 -8.57 9.00 -3.39
N VAL A 84 -7.74 7.97 -3.49
CA VAL A 84 -7.27 7.19 -2.34
C VAL A 84 -5.75 7.05 -2.36
N GLU A 85 -5.16 6.90 -1.18
CA GLU A 85 -3.79 6.43 -1.04
C GLU A 85 -3.81 4.90 -0.93
N VAL A 86 -2.86 4.23 -1.58
CA VAL A 86 -2.73 2.78 -1.55
C VAL A 86 -1.40 2.35 -0.97
N SER A 87 -1.42 1.29 -0.18
CA SER A 87 -0.23 0.71 0.46
C SER A 87 -0.16 -0.79 0.24
N ILE A 88 1.04 -1.33 0.16
CA ILE A 88 1.28 -2.76 -0.02
C ILE A 88 2.54 -3.20 0.72
N TYR A 89 2.44 -4.34 1.40
CA TYR A 89 3.55 -5.01 2.06
C TYR A 89 3.52 -6.51 1.76
N VAL A 90 4.68 -7.07 1.45
CA VAL A 90 4.82 -8.50 1.10
C VAL A 90 5.98 -9.09 1.88
N LYS A 91 5.81 -10.27 2.46
CA LYS A 91 6.91 -11.00 3.12
C LYS A 91 8.14 -11.04 2.22
N LYS A 92 9.33 -10.77 2.78
CA LYS A 92 10.59 -10.79 2.02
C LYS A 92 10.81 -12.12 1.30
N THR A 93 10.38 -13.24 1.93
CA THR A 93 10.47 -14.61 1.39
C THR A 93 9.50 -14.88 0.24
N ALA A 94 8.46 -14.07 0.09
CA ALA A 94 7.41 -14.21 -0.92
C ALA A 94 7.50 -13.15 -2.04
N LYS A 95 8.57 -12.37 -2.08
CA LYS A 95 8.82 -11.40 -3.15
C LYS A 95 9.06 -12.11 -4.49
N LYS A 96 8.76 -11.41 -5.59
CA LYS A 96 8.92 -11.89 -6.99
C LYS A 96 8.01 -13.07 -7.39
N MET A 97 7.04 -13.46 -6.56
CA MET A 97 6.04 -14.50 -6.86
C MET A 97 4.75 -13.94 -7.49
N GLY A 98 4.73 -12.68 -7.90
CA GLY A 98 3.56 -12.03 -8.50
C GLY A 98 2.46 -11.62 -7.51
N ILE A 99 2.67 -11.83 -6.19
CA ILE A 99 1.68 -11.55 -5.13
C ILE A 99 1.25 -10.08 -5.15
N GLY A 100 2.21 -9.17 -5.18
CA GLY A 100 1.93 -7.73 -5.19
C GLY A 100 1.08 -7.30 -6.38
N LYS A 101 1.34 -7.85 -7.57
CA LYS A 101 0.53 -7.59 -8.75
C LYS A 101 -0.91 -8.06 -8.57
N LYS A 102 -1.12 -9.28 -8.05
CA LYS A 102 -2.46 -9.84 -7.80
C LYS A 102 -3.23 -9.00 -6.76
N LEU A 103 -2.56 -8.63 -5.67
CA LEU A 103 -3.15 -7.77 -4.63
C LEU A 103 -3.62 -6.43 -5.22
N TYR A 104 -2.77 -5.72 -5.95
CA TYR A 104 -3.13 -4.43 -6.53
C TYR A 104 -4.20 -4.55 -7.61
N GLN A 105 -4.15 -5.54 -8.48
CA GLN A 105 -5.19 -5.74 -9.49
C GLN A 105 -6.58 -5.96 -8.85
N THR A 106 -6.64 -6.74 -7.76
CA THR A 106 -7.90 -6.96 -7.03
C THR A 106 -8.35 -5.71 -6.29
N LEU A 107 -7.41 -4.99 -5.63
CA LEU A 107 -7.69 -3.71 -4.97
C LEU A 107 -8.25 -2.68 -5.96
N GLU A 108 -7.61 -2.51 -7.11
CA GLU A 108 -8.03 -1.62 -8.19
C GLU A 108 -9.43 -1.96 -8.71
N THR A 109 -9.73 -3.25 -8.88
CA THR A 109 -11.07 -3.70 -9.28
C THR A 109 -12.14 -3.29 -8.27
N ILE A 110 -11.90 -3.50 -6.97
CA ILE A 110 -12.85 -3.13 -5.92
C ILE A 110 -13.02 -1.62 -5.87
N LEU A 111 -11.92 -0.86 -5.92
CA LEU A 111 -11.96 0.60 -5.88
C LEU A 111 -12.67 1.20 -7.11
N SER A 112 -12.50 0.61 -8.29
CA SER A 112 -13.29 1.01 -9.48
C SER A 112 -14.79 0.80 -9.28
N LEU A 113 -15.20 -0.31 -8.64
CA LEU A 113 -16.61 -0.56 -8.30
C LEU A 113 -17.15 0.43 -7.26
N GLN A 114 -16.27 0.98 -6.44
CA GLN A 114 -16.59 2.07 -5.51
C GLN A 114 -16.60 3.47 -6.17
N ASN A 115 -16.44 3.59 -7.48
CA ASN A 115 -16.32 4.84 -8.23
C ASN A 115 -15.08 5.68 -7.85
N ILE A 116 -14.02 5.07 -7.33
CA ILE A 116 -12.72 5.71 -7.14
C ILE A 116 -12.05 5.85 -8.51
N THR A 117 -11.47 7.01 -8.77
CA THR A 117 -10.82 7.33 -10.06
C THR A 117 -9.32 7.46 -9.98
N ASN A 118 -8.79 7.89 -8.82
CA ASN A 118 -7.36 8.20 -8.64
C ASN A 118 -6.76 7.37 -7.52
N LEU A 119 -5.66 6.69 -7.83
CA LEU A 119 -4.83 6.02 -6.85
C LEU A 119 -3.52 6.76 -6.69
N TYR A 120 -3.11 6.97 -5.45
CA TYR A 120 -1.83 7.55 -5.09
C TYR A 120 -1.03 6.58 -4.23
N ALA A 121 0.26 6.44 -4.51
CA ALA A 121 1.20 5.74 -3.66
C ALA A 121 2.26 6.73 -3.17
N CYS A 122 2.46 6.78 -1.86
CA CYS A 122 3.52 7.54 -1.20
C CYS A 122 4.71 6.60 -0.99
N ILE A 123 5.83 6.86 -1.65
CA ILE A 123 6.97 5.95 -1.71
C ILE A 123 8.23 6.67 -1.27
N ALA A 124 8.95 6.11 -0.30
CA ALA A 124 10.29 6.59 0.04
C ALA A 124 11.24 6.37 -1.15
N ASP A 125 12.03 7.38 -1.47
CA ASP A 125 13.00 7.36 -2.57
C ASP A 125 14.36 7.89 -2.12
N THR A 126 15.39 7.58 -2.90
CA THR A 126 16.75 8.04 -2.69
C THR A 126 17.49 8.16 -4.01
N THR A 127 18.39 9.12 -4.12
CA THR A 127 19.30 9.22 -5.27
C THR A 127 20.30 8.06 -5.31
N GLU A 128 20.72 7.60 -4.15
CA GLU A 128 21.68 6.49 -3.99
C GLU A 128 21.05 5.40 -3.13
N GLU A 129 20.91 4.21 -3.68
CA GLU A 129 20.44 3.02 -2.94
C GLU A 129 21.41 2.65 -1.82
N ASP A 130 20.85 2.16 -0.72
CA ASP A 130 21.61 1.68 0.42
C ASP A 130 21.00 0.39 1.01
N LEU A 131 21.52 -0.04 2.17
CA LEU A 131 21.04 -1.23 2.86
C LEU A 131 19.55 -1.12 3.26
N HIS A 132 19.06 0.11 3.47
CA HIS A 132 17.74 0.37 4.03
C HIS A 132 16.70 0.73 2.96
N LEU A 133 17.13 1.22 1.78
CA LEU A 133 16.22 1.64 0.72
C LEU A 133 16.79 1.36 -0.67
N THR A 134 15.99 0.64 -1.47
CA THR A 134 16.21 0.42 -2.90
C THR A 134 15.07 1.03 -3.71
N LYS A 135 15.24 1.12 -5.02
CA LYS A 135 14.19 1.60 -5.95
C LYS A 135 13.13 0.56 -6.29
N ASP A 136 13.16 -0.60 -5.65
CA ASP A 136 12.25 -1.71 -5.93
C ASP A 136 10.77 -1.31 -5.88
N SER A 137 10.37 -0.50 -4.88
CA SER A 137 8.98 -0.05 -4.72
C SER A 137 8.55 0.86 -5.88
N MET A 138 9.36 1.84 -6.23
CA MET A 138 9.08 2.74 -7.35
C MET A 138 8.98 1.96 -8.67
N LEU A 139 9.94 1.08 -8.95
CA LEU A 139 9.96 0.25 -10.16
C LEU A 139 8.76 -0.71 -10.21
N PHE A 140 8.33 -1.25 -9.07
CA PHE A 140 7.14 -2.07 -8.97
C PHE A 140 5.90 -1.29 -9.37
N HIS A 141 5.70 -0.08 -8.83
CA HIS A 141 4.55 0.76 -9.18
C HIS A 141 4.58 1.21 -10.64
N GLN A 142 5.73 1.58 -11.18
CA GLN A 142 5.89 1.90 -12.61
C GLN A 142 5.43 0.75 -13.51
N ARG A 143 5.81 -0.49 -13.20
CA ARG A 143 5.39 -1.69 -13.97
C ARG A 143 3.89 -1.96 -13.89
N LEU A 144 3.21 -1.44 -12.88
CA LEU A 144 1.74 -1.51 -12.73
C LEU A 144 1.01 -0.31 -13.34
N GLY A 145 1.73 0.59 -14.01
CA GLY A 145 1.16 1.74 -14.72
C GLY A 145 1.04 3.01 -13.89
N TYR A 146 1.67 3.07 -12.70
CA TYR A 146 1.79 4.31 -11.95
C TYR A 146 2.84 5.22 -12.57
N ARG A 147 2.59 6.53 -12.57
CA ARG A 147 3.54 7.57 -12.98
C ARG A 147 3.91 8.45 -11.78
N GLN A 148 5.13 8.92 -11.73
CA GLN A 148 5.55 9.88 -10.72
C GLN A 148 4.93 11.25 -11.01
N VAL A 149 4.36 11.88 -10.00
CA VAL A 149 3.68 13.19 -10.12
C VAL A 149 4.24 14.25 -9.17
N GLY A 150 5.09 13.86 -8.23
CA GLY A 150 5.74 14.81 -7.34
C GLY A 150 6.85 14.18 -6.54
N THR A 151 7.75 15.04 -6.02
CA THR A 151 8.84 14.66 -5.12
C THR A 151 8.91 15.65 -3.97
N CYS A 152 9.03 15.13 -2.75
CA CYS A 152 9.37 15.88 -1.55
C CYS A 152 10.82 15.53 -1.20
N ALA A 153 11.74 16.45 -1.49
CA ALA A 153 13.15 16.21 -1.25
C ALA A 153 13.48 16.23 0.25
N GLN A 154 14.25 15.25 0.70
CA GLN A 154 14.79 15.14 2.04
C GLN A 154 13.76 15.38 3.16
N CYS A 155 12.55 14.83 3.00
CA CYS A 155 11.43 15.03 3.92
C CYS A 155 11.34 13.97 5.02
N GLY A 156 12.03 12.83 4.88
CA GLY A 156 12.07 11.75 5.85
C GLY A 156 13.50 11.54 6.40
N TYR A 157 13.64 11.40 7.72
CA TYR A 157 14.93 11.11 8.35
C TYR A 157 14.87 9.77 9.06
N LYS A 158 15.76 8.82 8.72
CA LYS A 158 15.85 7.51 9.36
C LYS A 158 17.25 6.91 9.13
N PHE A 159 17.75 6.07 10.02
CA PHE A 159 19.07 5.46 9.92
C PHE A 159 20.20 6.48 9.68
N HIS A 160 20.13 7.63 10.37
CA HIS A 160 21.10 8.74 10.26
C HIS A 160 21.21 9.33 8.85
N ARG A 161 20.17 9.20 8.00
CA ARG A 161 20.14 9.69 6.63
C ARG A 161 18.80 10.32 6.30
N TRP A 162 18.82 11.36 5.43
CA TRP A 162 17.63 11.95 4.82
C TRP A 162 17.24 11.18 3.57
N TYR A 163 15.96 10.92 3.41
CA TYR A 163 15.34 10.28 2.27
C TYR A 163 14.32 11.20 1.64
N ASP A 164 14.17 11.07 0.33
CA ASP A 164 13.11 11.71 -0.42
C ASP A 164 11.81 10.90 -0.28
N MET A 165 10.71 11.52 -0.66
CA MET A 165 9.43 10.84 -0.85
C MET A 165 8.86 11.24 -2.21
N VAL A 166 8.41 10.27 -2.98
CA VAL A 166 7.74 10.49 -4.25
C VAL A 166 6.27 10.11 -4.17
N TRP A 167 5.44 10.91 -4.82
CA TRP A 167 4.06 10.56 -5.12
C TRP A 167 3.98 9.92 -6.49
N MET A 168 3.39 8.73 -6.54
CA MET A 168 3.07 8.05 -7.78
C MET A 168 1.56 7.93 -7.93
N GLU A 169 1.05 8.20 -9.13
CA GLU A 169 -0.37 8.24 -9.45
C GLU A 169 -0.72 7.18 -10.50
N LYS A 170 -1.90 6.59 -10.36
CA LYS A 170 -2.56 5.80 -11.41
C LYS A 170 -4.03 6.18 -11.50
N LEU A 171 -4.50 6.47 -12.70
CA LEU A 171 -5.92 6.71 -12.98
C LEU A 171 -6.58 5.38 -13.33
N ILE A 172 -7.68 5.04 -12.65
CA ILE A 172 -8.43 3.79 -12.83
C ILE A 172 -9.88 4.03 -13.27
N GLY A 173 -10.30 5.28 -13.36
CA GLY A 173 -11.62 5.70 -13.81
C GLY A 173 -11.56 6.97 -14.65
N GLU A 174 -12.64 7.25 -15.37
CA GLU A 174 -12.78 8.48 -16.17
C GLU A 174 -13.19 9.64 -15.28
N HIS A 175 -12.77 10.86 -15.65
CA HIS A 175 -13.18 12.10 -15.02
C HIS A 175 -14.24 12.75 -15.89
N THR A 176 -15.48 12.81 -15.41
CA THR A 176 -16.63 13.35 -16.14
C THR A 176 -17.21 14.56 -15.41
N ALA A 177 -17.97 15.41 -16.12
CA ALA A 177 -18.64 16.56 -15.50
C ALA A 177 -19.68 16.12 -14.47
N ASP A 178 -20.36 15.00 -14.72
CA ASP A 178 -21.39 14.41 -13.84
C ASP A 178 -20.82 13.20 -13.11
N GLN A 179 -19.73 13.40 -12.36
CA GLN A 179 -19.03 12.33 -11.65
C GLN A 179 -19.92 11.69 -10.58
N GLN A 180 -20.13 10.38 -10.69
CA GLN A 180 -20.87 9.60 -9.70
C GLN A 180 -20.13 9.58 -8.36
N LEU A 181 -20.87 9.74 -7.25
CA LEU A 181 -20.30 9.69 -5.91
C LEU A 181 -19.68 8.32 -5.61
N PRO A 182 -18.62 8.26 -4.79
CA PRO A 182 -18.10 6.99 -4.29
C PRO A 182 -19.19 6.21 -3.52
N ARG A 183 -19.06 4.88 -3.57
CA ARG A 183 -19.94 3.91 -2.90
C ARG A 183 -19.09 3.15 -1.87
N PHE A 184 -19.29 3.45 -0.62
CA PHE A 184 -18.59 2.82 0.49
C PHE A 184 -19.47 1.78 1.20
#